data_7c048874f18d78288a345e1e8474d88f
#
_entry.id   7c048874f18d78288a345e1e8474d88f
#
_cell.length_a   1.000
_cell.length_b   1.000
_cell.length_c   1.000
_cell.angle_alpha   90.00
_cell.angle_beta   90.00
_cell.angle_gamma   90.00
#
_symmetry.space_group_name_H-M   'P 1'
#
loop_
_entity.id
_entity.type
_entity.pdbx_description
1 polymer ?
#
loop_
_entity_poly.entity_id
_entity_poly.type
_entity_poly.pdbx_seq_one_letter_code
_entity_poly.pdbx_strand_id
1 'polypeptide(L)'
;INKASNNSKEIKKNDIFFPIKGKKEDGNFYVDEAFKKGASIAVVNKINNLNKKNKQIKVLDTLEFLTKSSKIVRENFDGRIIAITGSCGKTSLKELLGNTINKYSSATFSPKSFNNKYGVPLSLFNLNLNHKNGVFELGMDKKGEINFLSKIINPDIGVITNISYAHAKNFKNINQI
;
A
#
# COMPACT_ATOMS: atom_id res chain seq x y z
N ILE A 1 17.51 0.10 5.15
CA ILE A 1 16.29 -0.36 4.45
C ILE A 1 15.78 0.83 3.66
N ASN A 2 15.58 0.66 2.33
CA ASN A 2 15.15 1.76 1.47
C ASN A 2 13.62 1.78 1.33
N LYS A 3 13.06 0.77 0.67
CA LYS A 3 11.62 0.67 0.41
C LYS A 3 11.13 -0.76 0.59
N ALA A 4 9.82 -0.91 0.67
CA ALA A 4 9.16 -2.21 0.61
C ALA A 4 8.49 -2.40 -0.75
N SER A 5 8.53 -3.62 -1.27
CA SER A 5 7.80 -4.02 -2.46
C SER A 5 7.21 -5.42 -2.31
N ASN A 6 6.08 -5.67 -2.93
CA ASN A 6 5.49 -6.99 -3.11
C ASN A 6 5.72 -7.56 -4.52
N ASN A 7 6.46 -6.84 -5.36
CA ASN A 7 6.85 -7.25 -6.70
C ASN A 7 8.37 -7.49 -6.76
N SER A 8 8.79 -8.74 -6.90
CA SER A 8 10.20 -9.12 -6.99
C SER A 8 10.95 -8.41 -8.12
N LYS A 9 10.24 -8.08 -9.22
CA LYS A 9 10.83 -7.38 -10.37
C LYS A 9 11.20 -5.92 -10.10
N GLU A 10 10.54 -5.27 -9.12
CA GLU A 10 10.76 -3.88 -8.73
C GLU A 10 11.75 -3.71 -7.56
N ILE A 11 12.20 -4.83 -6.97
CA ILE A 11 13.16 -4.82 -5.86
C ILE A 11 14.49 -4.19 -6.29
N LYS A 12 15.01 -3.34 -5.42
CA LYS A 12 16.34 -2.70 -5.50
C LYS A 12 17.18 -3.08 -4.28
N LYS A 13 18.46 -2.71 -4.31
CA LYS A 13 19.39 -2.95 -3.21
C LYS A 13 18.86 -2.35 -1.90
N ASN A 14 18.89 -3.14 -0.84
CA ASN A 14 18.43 -2.79 0.51
C ASN A 14 16.91 -2.63 0.68
N ASP A 15 16.09 -3.06 -0.28
CA ASP A 15 14.63 -3.11 -0.11
C ASP A 15 14.18 -4.29 0.76
N ILE A 16 12.97 -4.19 1.32
CA ILE A 16 12.24 -5.30 1.95
C ILE A 16 11.28 -5.90 0.92
N PHE A 17 11.28 -7.21 0.81
CA PHE A 17 10.32 -7.94 0.00
C PHE A 17 9.19 -8.53 0.85
N PHE A 18 7.95 -8.26 0.45
CA PHE A 18 6.74 -8.84 1.02
C PHE A 18 6.09 -9.79 0.01
N PRO A 19 6.42 -11.08 0.02
CA PRO A 19 5.79 -12.09 -0.85
C PRO A 19 4.35 -12.34 -0.41
N ILE A 20 3.42 -11.57 -0.96
CA ILE A 20 2.01 -11.70 -0.64
C ILE A 20 1.41 -12.82 -1.47
N LYS A 21 0.63 -13.70 -0.83
CA LYS A 21 -0.15 -14.73 -1.51
C LYS A 21 -1.40 -14.08 -2.13
N GLY A 22 -1.45 -14.06 -3.45
CA GLY A 22 -2.59 -13.60 -4.25
C GLY A 22 -3.58 -14.74 -4.54
N LYS A 23 -4.64 -14.44 -5.30
CA LYS A 23 -5.60 -15.45 -5.76
C LYS A 23 -5.04 -16.39 -6.81
N LYS A 24 -4.14 -15.92 -7.67
CA LYS A 24 -3.58 -16.68 -8.81
C LYS A 24 -2.15 -17.13 -8.57
N GLU A 25 -1.37 -16.40 -7.79
CA GLU A 25 0.05 -16.63 -7.58
C GLU A 25 0.40 -16.51 -6.11
N ASP A 26 1.42 -17.26 -5.70
CA ASP A 26 2.02 -17.15 -4.37
C ASP A 26 3.35 -16.40 -4.46
N GLY A 27 3.42 -15.22 -3.87
CA GLY A 27 4.63 -14.41 -3.86
C GLY A 27 5.86 -15.09 -3.26
N ASN A 28 5.66 -16.14 -2.44
CA ASN A 28 6.77 -16.90 -1.85
C ASN A 28 7.68 -17.58 -2.89
N PHE A 29 7.17 -17.87 -4.08
CA PHE A 29 7.99 -18.42 -5.18
C PHE A 29 9.05 -17.43 -5.70
N TYR A 30 8.89 -16.14 -5.43
CA TYR A 30 9.76 -15.07 -5.93
C TYR A 30 10.78 -14.57 -4.89
N VAL A 31 10.91 -15.22 -3.74
CA VAL A 31 11.83 -14.80 -2.67
C VAL A 31 13.29 -14.83 -3.14
N ASP A 32 13.69 -15.87 -3.87
CA ASP A 32 15.05 -15.98 -4.40
C ASP A 32 15.35 -14.93 -5.47
N GLU A 33 14.39 -14.62 -6.33
CA GLU A 33 14.51 -13.52 -7.31
C GLU A 33 14.70 -12.18 -6.60
N ALA A 34 13.90 -11.90 -5.57
CA ALA A 34 14.02 -10.69 -4.80
C ALA A 34 15.40 -10.55 -4.15
N PHE A 35 15.95 -11.63 -3.59
CA PHE A 35 17.31 -11.62 -3.04
C PHE A 35 18.41 -11.45 -4.10
N LYS A 36 18.23 -12.03 -5.29
CA LYS A 36 19.16 -11.81 -6.42
C LYS A 36 19.18 -10.36 -6.86
N LYS A 37 18.05 -9.66 -6.76
CA LYS A 37 17.92 -8.22 -7.07
C LYS A 37 18.35 -7.28 -5.94
N GLY A 38 18.70 -7.83 -4.78
CA GLY A 38 19.29 -7.04 -3.70
C GLY A 38 18.38 -6.77 -2.52
N ALA A 39 17.27 -7.49 -2.37
CA ALA A 39 16.49 -7.42 -1.14
C ALA A 39 17.38 -7.69 0.07
N SER A 40 17.27 -6.85 1.10
CA SER A 40 17.97 -7.04 2.37
C SER A 40 17.24 -8.07 3.24
N ILE A 41 15.93 -8.04 3.23
CA ILE A 41 15.04 -8.86 4.04
C ILE A 41 13.83 -9.29 3.20
N ALA A 42 13.31 -10.49 3.45
CA ALA A 42 12.01 -10.93 3.00
C ALA A 42 11.14 -11.31 4.21
N VAL A 43 9.90 -10.81 4.26
CA VAL A 43 8.91 -11.17 5.30
C VAL A 43 8.04 -12.29 4.74
N VAL A 44 8.22 -13.50 5.19
CA VAL A 44 7.67 -14.73 4.58
C VAL A 44 6.77 -15.49 5.55
N ASN A 45 5.76 -16.21 5.05
CA ASN A 45 5.01 -17.15 5.88
C ASN A 45 5.71 -18.53 5.99
N LYS A 46 6.60 -18.85 5.03
CA LYS A 46 7.41 -20.06 5.03
C LYS A 46 8.84 -19.73 4.62
N ILE A 47 9.82 -20.26 5.35
CA ILE A 47 11.24 -20.13 4.95
C ILE A 47 11.47 -20.94 3.68
N ASN A 48 11.88 -20.30 2.61
CA ASN A 48 12.04 -20.94 1.29
C ASN A 48 13.50 -21.21 0.94
N ASN A 49 14.42 -20.36 1.39
CA ASN A 49 15.83 -20.49 1.06
C ASN A 49 16.66 -20.61 2.34
N LEU A 50 17.19 -21.81 2.60
CA LEU A 50 17.96 -22.09 3.82
C LEU A 50 19.28 -21.31 3.86
N ASN A 51 19.91 -21.06 2.72
CA ASN A 51 21.19 -20.30 2.63
C ASN A 51 21.02 -18.81 3.00
N LYS A 52 19.79 -18.32 2.98
CA LYS A 52 19.44 -16.93 3.34
C LYS A 52 18.42 -16.87 4.48
N LYS A 53 18.39 -17.90 5.32
CA LYS A 53 17.44 -18.01 6.44
C LYS A 53 17.50 -16.79 7.37
N ASN A 54 18.69 -16.29 7.67
CA ASN A 54 18.92 -15.12 8.51
C ASN A 54 18.42 -13.79 7.92
N LYS A 55 18.04 -13.78 6.63
CA LYS A 55 17.43 -12.63 5.95
C LYS A 55 15.94 -12.78 5.74
N GLN A 56 15.33 -13.81 6.31
CA GLN A 56 13.90 -14.07 6.21
C GLN A 56 13.25 -13.95 7.59
N ILE A 57 12.26 -13.06 7.69
CA ILE A 57 11.41 -12.93 8.89
C ILE A 57 10.18 -13.79 8.66
N LYS A 58 10.05 -14.86 9.45
CA LYS A 58 8.87 -15.73 9.37
C LYS A 58 7.71 -15.14 10.15
N VAL A 59 6.56 -15.03 9.50
CA VAL A 59 5.28 -14.55 10.07
C VAL A 59 4.15 -15.52 9.71
N LEU A 60 3.02 -15.44 10.40
CA LEU A 60 1.84 -16.26 10.09
C LEU A 60 1.19 -15.83 8.78
N ASP A 61 0.99 -14.54 8.60
CA ASP A 61 0.42 -13.93 7.40
C ASP A 61 1.20 -12.66 7.02
N THR A 62 1.77 -12.66 5.82
CA THR A 62 2.60 -11.56 5.32
C THR A 62 1.78 -10.27 5.11
N LEU A 63 0.52 -10.38 4.65
CA LEU A 63 -0.33 -9.23 4.44
C LEU A 63 -0.80 -8.63 5.76
N GLU A 64 -1.15 -9.46 6.72
CA GLU A 64 -1.52 -9.02 8.07
C GLU A 64 -0.33 -8.31 8.75
N PHE A 65 0.87 -8.88 8.66
CA PHE A 65 2.08 -8.27 9.19
C PHE A 65 2.36 -6.90 8.52
N LEU A 66 2.29 -6.81 7.19
CA LEU A 66 2.44 -5.56 6.46
C LEU A 66 1.40 -4.52 6.90
N THR A 67 0.13 -4.93 7.05
CA THR A 67 -0.95 -4.05 7.49
C THR A 67 -0.73 -3.52 8.91
N LYS A 68 -0.33 -4.38 9.84
CA LYS A 68 -0.01 -3.95 11.22
C LYS A 68 1.20 -3.02 11.25
N SER A 69 2.26 -3.36 10.53
CA SER A 69 3.47 -2.53 10.45
C SER A 69 3.19 -1.16 9.81
N SER A 70 2.32 -1.11 8.77
CA SER A 70 1.95 0.15 8.14
C SER A 70 1.16 1.07 9.08
N LYS A 71 0.33 0.53 9.97
CA LYS A 71 -0.34 1.33 11.01
C LYS A 71 0.64 1.94 12.00
N ILE A 72 1.68 1.19 12.40
CA ILE A 72 2.76 1.73 13.25
C ILE A 72 3.47 2.90 12.55
N VAL A 73 3.73 2.78 11.23
CA VAL A 73 4.28 3.89 10.44
C VAL A 73 3.33 5.10 10.48
N ARG A 74 2.01 4.89 10.33
CA ARG A 74 1.00 5.97 10.43
C ARG A 74 1.00 6.64 11.80
N GLU A 75 1.07 5.87 12.87
CA GLU A 75 1.07 6.36 14.25
C GLU A 75 2.31 7.22 14.58
N ASN A 76 3.43 6.96 13.89
CA ASN A 76 4.67 7.72 14.04
C ASN A 76 4.84 8.84 13.00
N PHE A 77 3.82 9.12 12.20
CA PHE A 77 3.85 10.18 11.21
C PHE A 77 3.15 11.44 11.72
N ASP A 78 3.90 12.48 11.95
CA ASP A 78 3.39 13.78 12.46
C ASP A 78 2.77 14.67 11.36
N GLY A 79 2.92 14.28 10.09
CA GLY A 79 2.34 15.01 8.96
C GLY A 79 0.86 14.71 8.76
N ARG A 80 0.21 15.41 7.84
CA ARG A 80 -1.20 15.24 7.49
C ARG A 80 -1.39 14.16 6.44
N ILE A 81 -2.36 13.30 6.63
CA ILE A 81 -2.78 12.27 5.67
C ILE A 81 -4.07 12.68 4.96
N ILE A 82 -4.02 12.71 3.63
CA ILE A 82 -5.15 12.96 2.75
C ILE A 82 -5.51 11.64 2.07
N ALA A 83 -6.74 11.18 2.26
CA ALA A 83 -7.28 10.01 1.57
C ALA A 83 -8.26 10.43 0.49
N ILE A 84 -8.10 9.91 -0.72
CA ILE A 84 -8.92 10.23 -1.88
C ILE A 84 -9.67 8.97 -2.33
N THR A 85 -10.99 9.06 -2.40
CA THR A 85 -11.84 8.01 -2.96
C THR A 85 -12.86 8.58 -3.94
N GLY A 86 -13.73 7.74 -4.49
CA GLY A 86 -14.78 8.08 -5.44
C GLY A 86 -14.80 7.16 -6.65
N SER A 87 -15.77 7.32 -7.51
CA SER A 87 -15.99 6.45 -8.67
C SER A 87 -14.93 6.64 -9.75
N CYS A 88 -14.59 7.88 -10.09
CA CYS A 88 -13.54 8.21 -11.07
C CYS A 88 -12.72 9.43 -10.63
N GLY A 89 -11.58 9.67 -11.28
CA GLY A 89 -10.71 10.81 -11.01
C GLY A 89 -9.77 10.69 -9.79
N LYS A 90 -9.86 9.60 -9.01
CA LYS A 90 -9.03 9.38 -7.82
C LYS A 90 -7.52 9.51 -8.10
N THR A 91 -7.02 8.74 -9.06
CA THR A 91 -5.60 8.71 -9.39
C THR A 91 -5.13 10.05 -9.93
N SER A 92 -5.92 10.68 -10.81
CA SER A 92 -5.60 12.00 -11.37
C SER A 92 -5.52 13.07 -10.27
N LEU A 93 -6.48 13.10 -9.36
CA LEU A 93 -6.47 14.04 -8.24
C LEU A 93 -5.31 13.77 -7.27
N LYS A 94 -5.04 12.50 -6.96
CA LYS A 94 -3.89 12.11 -6.12
C LYS A 94 -2.56 12.59 -6.72
N GLU A 95 -2.35 12.34 -8.02
CA GLU A 95 -1.12 12.78 -8.71
C GLU A 95 -1.02 14.31 -8.76
N LEU A 96 -2.11 14.99 -9.13
CA LEU A 96 -2.15 16.45 -9.16
C LEU A 96 -1.85 17.04 -7.78
N LEU A 97 -2.53 16.56 -6.75
CA LEU A 97 -2.39 17.06 -5.38
C LEU A 97 -0.99 16.77 -4.83
N GLY A 98 -0.50 15.54 -4.98
CA GLY A 98 0.83 15.15 -4.53
C GLY A 98 1.95 15.97 -5.18
N ASN A 99 1.87 16.15 -6.49
CA ASN A 99 2.84 16.97 -7.23
C ASN A 99 2.73 18.47 -6.88
N THR A 100 1.52 18.97 -6.66
CA THR A 100 1.32 20.38 -6.27
C THR A 100 1.86 20.62 -4.86
N ILE A 101 1.56 19.76 -3.90
CA ILE A 101 2.10 19.87 -2.54
C ILE A 101 3.63 19.84 -2.57
N ASN A 102 4.24 18.96 -3.37
CA ASN A 102 5.72 18.87 -3.46
C ASN A 102 6.40 20.10 -4.04
N LYS A 103 5.66 21.06 -4.63
CA LYS A 103 6.20 22.37 -5.03
C LYS A 103 6.39 23.34 -3.85
N TYR A 104 5.61 23.17 -2.78
CA TYR A 104 5.55 24.10 -1.66
C TYR A 104 5.92 23.48 -0.32
N SER A 105 5.84 22.16 -0.23
CA SER A 105 6.08 21.35 0.96
C SER A 105 6.55 19.97 0.53
N SER A 106 6.71 19.03 1.48
CA SER A 106 7.07 17.64 1.19
C SER A 106 5.87 16.72 1.27
N ALA A 107 5.70 15.82 0.28
CA ALA A 107 4.65 14.83 0.28
C ALA A 107 5.13 13.46 -0.20
N THR A 108 4.66 12.41 0.47
CA THR A 108 4.64 11.04 -0.05
C THR A 108 3.24 10.76 -0.61
N PHE A 109 3.14 10.21 -1.80
CA PHE A 109 1.85 9.77 -2.33
C PHE A 109 1.94 8.37 -2.92
N SER A 110 0.82 7.63 -2.87
CA SER A 110 0.78 6.24 -3.30
C SER A 110 1.13 6.12 -4.79
N PRO A 111 2.03 5.19 -5.17
CA PRO A 111 2.42 5.02 -6.56
C PRO A 111 1.28 4.38 -7.37
N LYS A 112 1.17 4.74 -8.64
CA LYS A 112 0.19 4.14 -9.56
C LYS A 112 -1.23 4.15 -8.94
N SER A 113 -1.98 3.05 -9.11
CA SER A 113 -3.31 2.83 -8.49
C SER A 113 -3.21 1.83 -7.32
N PHE A 114 -2.25 2.05 -6.41
CA PHE A 114 -2.11 1.23 -5.19
C PHE A 114 -3.18 1.60 -4.17
N ASN A 115 -4.44 1.23 -4.47
CA ASN A 115 -5.65 1.70 -3.80
C ASN A 115 -6.47 0.59 -3.10
N ASN A 116 -5.98 -0.65 -3.10
CA ASN A 116 -6.66 -1.82 -2.54
C ASN A 116 -5.98 -2.34 -1.26
N LYS A 117 -6.50 -3.44 -0.71
CA LYS A 117 -5.99 -4.07 0.53
C LYS A 117 -4.51 -4.49 0.51
N TYR A 118 -3.88 -4.54 -0.65
CA TYR A 118 -2.45 -4.84 -0.81
C TYR A 118 -1.64 -3.55 -1.00
N GLY A 119 -2.11 -2.68 -1.88
CA GLY A 119 -1.41 -1.46 -2.28
C GLY A 119 -1.43 -0.38 -1.20
N VAL A 120 -2.55 -0.23 -0.50
CA VAL A 120 -2.68 0.80 0.56
C VAL A 120 -1.72 0.54 1.72
N PRO A 121 -1.66 -0.65 2.34
CA PRO A 121 -0.67 -0.91 3.39
C PRO A 121 0.77 -0.78 2.89
N LEU A 122 1.07 -1.24 1.68
CA LEU A 122 2.42 -1.12 1.11
C LEU A 122 2.81 0.35 0.89
N SER A 123 1.91 1.17 0.38
CA SER A 123 2.13 2.60 0.18
C SER A 123 2.35 3.32 1.51
N LEU A 124 1.55 2.98 2.52
CA LEU A 124 1.64 3.55 3.86
C LEU A 124 2.92 3.10 4.57
N PHE A 125 3.34 1.83 4.43
CA PHE A 125 4.62 1.35 4.96
C PHE A 125 5.82 2.11 4.35
N ASN A 126 5.70 2.54 3.10
CA ASN A 126 6.72 3.34 2.41
C ASN A 126 6.59 4.86 2.64
N LEU A 127 5.73 5.30 3.56
CA LEU A 127 5.58 6.70 3.90
C LEU A 127 6.90 7.25 4.50
N ASN A 128 7.37 8.35 3.94
CA ASN A 128 8.54 9.03 4.49
C ASN A 128 8.13 9.86 5.72
N LEU A 129 8.59 9.45 6.89
CA LEU A 129 8.24 10.09 8.17
C LEU A 129 8.72 11.55 8.28
N ASN A 130 9.71 11.96 7.47
CA ASN A 130 10.17 13.34 7.43
C ASN A 130 9.32 14.25 6.53
N HIS A 131 8.38 13.70 5.76
CA HIS A 131 7.46 14.50 4.95
C HIS A 131 6.37 15.12 5.82
N LYS A 132 5.79 16.21 5.33
CA LYS A 132 4.68 16.91 6.00
C LYS A 132 3.31 16.42 5.57
N ASN A 133 3.23 15.72 4.44
CA ASN A 133 1.97 15.27 3.88
C ASN A 133 2.09 13.85 3.32
N GLY A 134 1.00 13.08 3.44
CA GLY A 134 0.78 11.82 2.75
C GLY A 134 -0.51 11.89 1.94
N VAL A 135 -0.50 11.46 0.67
CA VAL A 135 -1.69 11.45 -0.20
C VAL A 135 -1.93 10.04 -0.71
N PHE A 136 -3.04 9.46 -0.32
CA PHE A 136 -3.35 8.06 -0.62
C PHE A 136 -4.69 7.91 -1.33
N GLU A 137 -4.70 7.05 -2.34
CA GLU A 137 -5.91 6.65 -3.05
C GLU A 137 -6.55 5.44 -2.37
N LEU A 138 -7.86 5.47 -2.14
CA LEU A 138 -8.65 4.34 -1.64
C LEU A 138 -9.65 3.90 -2.72
N GLY A 139 -9.51 2.65 -3.17
CA GLY A 139 -10.43 2.04 -4.10
C GLY A 139 -11.38 1.07 -3.41
N MET A 140 -12.48 0.74 -4.07
CA MET A 140 -13.38 -0.32 -3.64
C MET A 140 -13.94 -1.09 -4.82
N ASP A 141 -14.15 -2.38 -4.60
CA ASP A 141 -14.95 -3.26 -5.44
C ASP A 141 -16.20 -3.75 -4.69
N LYS A 142 -16.18 -3.71 -3.35
CA LYS A 142 -17.25 -4.24 -2.49
C LYS A 142 -17.54 -3.28 -1.35
N LYS A 143 -18.78 -3.36 -0.85
CA LYS A 143 -19.22 -2.64 0.35
C LYS A 143 -18.28 -2.92 1.52
N GLY A 144 -17.90 -1.86 2.25
CA GLY A 144 -17.06 -1.91 3.43
C GLY A 144 -15.54 -1.80 3.17
N GLU A 145 -15.08 -1.89 1.92
CA GLU A 145 -13.64 -1.80 1.63
C GLU A 145 -13.06 -0.41 1.93
N ILE A 146 -13.78 0.67 1.64
CA ILE A 146 -13.34 2.03 2.01
C ILE A 146 -13.22 2.17 3.53
N ASN A 147 -14.21 1.66 4.30
CA ASN A 147 -14.15 1.68 5.75
C ASN A 147 -12.94 0.86 6.28
N PHE A 148 -12.65 -0.28 5.66
CA PHE A 148 -11.47 -1.08 6.02
C PHE A 148 -10.17 -0.33 5.74
N LEU A 149 -10.03 0.25 4.55
CA LEU A 149 -8.82 0.96 4.12
C LEU A 149 -8.63 2.29 4.91
N SER A 150 -9.72 3.01 5.19
CA SER A 150 -9.66 4.23 5.99
C SER A 150 -9.17 3.97 7.42
N LYS A 151 -9.56 2.84 8.03
CA LYS A 151 -9.05 2.42 9.35
C LYS A 151 -7.56 2.03 9.35
N ILE A 152 -6.99 1.72 8.20
CA ILE A 152 -5.55 1.48 8.07
C ILE A 152 -4.81 2.81 7.96
N ILE A 153 -5.28 3.70 7.09
CA ILE A 153 -4.65 4.98 6.80
C ILE A 153 -4.88 6.00 7.90
N ASN A 154 -6.03 5.96 8.57
CA ASN A 154 -6.46 6.94 9.56
C ASN A 154 -6.25 8.39 9.07
N PRO A 155 -6.99 8.84 8.02
CA PRO A 155 -6.74 10.09 7.36
C PRO A 155 -7.20 11.29 8.19
N ASP A 156 -6.47 12.40 8.09
CA ASP A 156 -6.86 13.69 8.64
C ASP A 156 -7.88 14.41 7.73
N ILE A 157 -7.80 14.14 6.42
CA ILE A 157 -8.69 14.72 5.39
C ILE A 157 -9.17 13.61 4.46
N GLY A 158 -10.49 13.50 4.29
CA GLY A 158 -11.13 12.64 3.31
C GLY A 158 -11.66 13.44 2.13
N VAL A 159 -11.37 12.99 0.90
CA VAL A 159 -11.88 13.60 -0.34
C VAL A 159 -12.64 12.56 -1.14
N ILE A 160 -13.88 12.85 -1.50
CA ILE A 160 -14.70 12.06 -2.41
C ILE A 160 -14.79 12.81 -3.72
N THR A 161 -14.22 12.27 -4.81
CA THR A 161 -14.22 12.95 -6.12
C THR A 161 -15.61 13.02 -6.72
N ASN A 162 -16.30 11.89 -6.73
CA ASN A 162 -17.69 11.76 -7.14
C ASN A 162 -18.25 10.38 -6.71
N ILE A 163 -19.56 10.25 -6.79
CA ILE A 163 -20.27 8.98 -6.60
C ILE A 163 -21.07 8.71 -7.89
N SER A 164 -20.74 7.62 -8.57
CA SER A 164 -21.43 7.21 -9.79
C SER A 164 -21.40 5.67 -9.92
N TYR A 165 -22.00 5.14 -10.99
CA TYR A 165 -22.12 3.69 -11.22
C TYR A 165 -20.81 2.94 -11.52
N ALA A 166 -19.64 3.45 -11.14
CA ALA A 166 -18.41 2.67 -11.20
C ALA A 166 -18.52 1.45 -10.28
N HIS A 167 -18.08 0.29 -10.77
CA HIS A 167 -18.18 -1.00 -10.06
C HIS A 167 -19.61 -1.48 -9.77
N ALA A 168 -20.62 -0.99 -10.52
CA ALA A 168 -22.04 -1.32 -10.36
C ALA A 168 -22.36 -2.82 -10.30
N LYS A 169 -21.47 -3.68 -10.83
CA LYS A 169 -21.63 -5.17 -10.76
C LYS A 169 -21.79 -5.70 -9.34
N ASN A 170 -21.26 -5.01 -8.36
CA ASN A 170 -21.20 -5.44 -6.96
C ASN A 170 -22.21 -4.71 -6.05
N PHE A 171 -23.02 -3.79 -6.62
CA PHE A 171 -23.98 -2.99 -5.87
C PHE A 171 -25.37 -3.04 -6.53
N LYS A 172 -26.42 -3.16 -5.73
CA LYS A 172 -27.81 -3.22 -6.24
C LYS A 172 -28.31 -1.86 -6.76
N ASN A 173 -27.81 -0.77 -6.19
CA ASN A 173 -28.14 0.60 -6.59
C ASN A 173 -27.04 1.57 -6.12
N ILE A 174 -27.11 2.83 -6.58
CA ILE A 174 -26.12 3.87 -6.27
C ILE A 174 -26.05 4.21 -4.77
N ASN A 175 -27.13 4.03 -4.02
CA ASN A 175 -27.16 4.33 -2.59
C ASN A 175 -26.35 3.30 -1.75
N GLN A 176 -25.82 2.26 -2.38
CA GLN A 176 -24.97 1.25 -1.74
C GLN A 176 -23.48 1.49 -2.02
N ILE A 177 -23.17 2.39 -2.95
CA ILE A 177 -21.82 2.87 -3.26
C ILE A 177 -21.42 3.94 -2.26
#